data_da5312c577325b54ce4fb0026e6e81f3
#
_entry.id   da5312c577325b54ce4fb0026e6e81f3
#
_cell.length_a   1.000
_cell.length_b   1.000
_cell.length_c   1.000
_cell.angle_alpha   90.00
_cell.angle_beta   90.00
_cell.angle_gamma   90.00
#
_symmetry.space_group_name_H-M   'P 1'
#
loop_
_entity.id
_entity.type
_entity.pdbx_description
1 polymer ?
#
loop_
_entity_poly.entity_id
_entity_poly.type
_entity_poly.pdbx_seq_one_letter_code
_entity_poly.pdbx_strand_id
1 'polypeptide(L)'
;MELYLHLPFCAKKCRYCDFASYAGQDGLMHTYVDALLKEAARQSSYYTGLYGHSLRMETVFLGGGTPSLLPPEELHRLLSGLRDIFDIAPDAEFTSEANPGTLDPAWLDAAVAGGVNRLSLGMQAYQPSLLETLGRIHDFTQVEASVRMARAEGIHNLSLDLMFGLPGQTVAMWRETLDAALSLSPTHLSCYGLIPEEGTPLKRDLDAGILSLPDEEAERQMYDDTLTILSHHGFEQYEISNFALPGYACRHNLGYWRQVPYLGLGASAASCMDELNGSAYVRSTNPPGLRDYLDMMQRDSWQTRTVEPVSSNEAVFETMMLGLRTTRGVSEDAFQRMHGQSLDVVYGERLRMLEAQGLLRHADGYWRLTRRGMDVQNSVLVTLMDD
;
A
#
# COMPACT_ATOMS: atom_id res chain seq x y z
N MET A 1 3.09 15.78 -3.14
CA MET A 1 2.66 14.66 -4.01
C MET A 1 3.35 13.39 -3.56
N GLU A 2 2.92 12.25 -4.08
CA GLU A 2 3.47 10.94 -3.77
C GLU A 2 4.05 10.27 -5.01
N LEU A 3 5.13 9.51 -4.84
CA LEU A 3 5.78 8.77 -5.91
C LEU A 3 5.78 7.27 -5.57
N TYR A 4 5.15 6.45 -6.40
CA TYR A 4 5.17 5.00 -6.30
C TYR A 4 6.01 4.39 -7.42
N LEU A 5 6.88 3.45 -7.10
CA LEU A 5 7.65 2.68 -8.08
C LEU A 5 7.31 1.20 -7.95
N HIS A 6 6.85 0.63 -9.04
CA HIS A 6 6.59 -0.80 -9.11
C HIS A 6 7.83 -1.55 -9.59
N LEU A 7 8.37 -2.42 -8.74
CA LEU A 7 9.51 -3.29 -9.04
C LEU A 7 9.00 -4.75 -9.11
N PRO A 8 8.70 -5.28 -10.31
CA PRO A 8 7.91 -6.50 -10.48
C PRO A 8 8.70 -7.80 -10.32
N PHE A 9 9.86 -7.78 -9.70
CA PHE A 9 10.74 -8.95 -9.59
C PHE A 9 10.52 -9.70 -8.28
N CYS A 10 10.41 -11.03 -8.37
CA CYS A 10 10.31 -11.93 -7.22
C CYS A 10 11.24 -13.13 -7.39
N ALA A 11 11.85 -13.60 -6.29
CA ALA A 11 12.59 -14.87 -6.32
C ALA A 11 11.65 -16.05 -6.60
N LYS A 12 10.44 -16.00 -6.02
CA LYS A 12 9.35 -16.96 -6.23
C LYS A 12 8.02 -16.25 -6.05
N LYS A 13 7.03 -16.51 -6.92
CA LYS A 13 5.68 -15.96 -6.76
C LYS A 13 4.94 -16.73 -5.66
N CYS A 14 4.41 -16.01 -4.68
CA CYS A 14 3.61 -16.58 -3.60
C CYS A 14 2.29 -17.11 -4.13
N ARG A 15 1.70 -18.11 -3.45
CA ARG A 15 0.51 -18.81 -3.93
C ARG A 15 -0.77 -17.98 -3.86
N TYR A 16 -0.78 -16.93 -3.06
CA TYR A 16 -1.92 -16.02 -2.86
C TYR A 16 -1.80 -14.70 -3.65
N CYS A 17 -0.63 -14.41 -4.22
CA CYS A 17 -0.33 -13.08 -4.76
C CYS A 17 -0.87 -12.91 -6.19
N ASP A 18 -1.70 -11.90 -6.39
CA ASP A 18 -2.24 -11.45 -7.68
C ASP A 18 -1.47 -10.27 -8.29
N PHE A 19 -0.54 -9.66 -7.52
CA PHE A 19 0.24 -8.52 -8.01
C PHE A 19 1.00 -8.84 -9.30
N ALA A 20 1.20 -7.82 -10.13
CA ALA A 20 2.02 -7.89 -11.33
C ALA A 20 3.49 -8.14 -10.97
N SER A 21 3.83 -9.38 -10.62
CA SER A 21 5.16 -9.80 -10.19
C SER A 21 5.61 -11.07 -10.89
N TYR A 22 6.91 -11.16 -11.19
CA TYR A 22 7.47 -12.18 -12.08
C TYR A 22 8.74 -12.77 -11.46
N ALA A 23 8.79 -14.10 -11.35
CA ALA A 23 9.98 -14.84 -10.97
C ALA A 23 10.84 -15.18 -12.21
N GLY A 24 12.15 -15.26 -12.02
CA GLY A 24 13.08 -15.68 -13.09
C GLY A 24 13.26 -14.65 -14.22
N GLN A 25 13.04 -13.38 -13.95
CA GLN A 25 13.23 -12.28 -14.90
C GLN A 25 14.40 -11.35 -14.50
N ASP A 26 15.33 -11.83 -13.69
CA ASP A 26 16.44 -11.06 -13.11
C ASP A 26 17.31 -10.40 -14.18
N GLY A 27 17.49 -11.06 -15.35
CA GLY A 27 18.23 -10.51 -16.50
C GLY A 27 17.62 -9.26 -17.10
N LEU A 28 16.38 -8.87 -16.72
CA LEU A 28 15.72 -7.65 -17.19
C LEU A 28 15.86 -6.47 -16.22
N MET A 29 16.42 -6.65 -15.03
CA MET A 29 16.45 -5.61 -13.98
C MET A 29 17.16 -4.33 -14.46
N HIS A 30 18.31 -4.46 -15.12
CA HIS A 30 19.03 -3.31 -15.66
C HIS A 30 18.19 -2.53 -16.69
N THR A 31 17.63 -3.24 -17.68
CA THR A 31 16.78 -2.61 -18.72
C THR A 31 15.52 -2.00 -18.11
N TYR A 32 15.00 -2.61 -17.05
CA TYR A 32 13.82 -2.11 -16.35
C TYR A 32 14.12 -0.81 -15.61
N VAL A 33 15.27 -0.69 -14.95
CA VAL A 33 15.70 0.55 -14.30
C VAL A 33 15.91 1.67 -15.35
N ASP A 34 16.47 1.36 -16.53
CA ASP A 34 16.54 2.33 -17.64
C ASP A 34 15.14 2.81 -18.05
N ALA A 35 14.19 1.89 -18.16
CA ALA A 35 12.82 2.20 -18.53
C ALA A 35 12.14 3.07 -17.46
N LEU A 36 12.31 2.76 -16.16
CA LEU A 36 11.79 3.55 -15.06
C LEU A 36 12.34 4.98 -15.07
N LEU A 37 13.65 5.16 -15.23
CA LEU A 37 14.26 6.49 -15.27
C LEU A 37 13.81 7.29 -16.50
N LYS A 38 13.66 6.64 -17.65
CA LYS A 38 13.10 7.27 -18.84
C LYS A 38 11.65 7.70 -18.62
N GLU A 39 10.82 6.86 -18.01
CA GLU A 39 9.45 7.19 -17.65
C GLU A 39 9.41 8.36 -16.67
N ALA A 40 10.20 8.30 -15.60
CA ALA A 40 10.31 9.35 -14.60
C ALA A 40 10.63 10.71 -15.23
N ALA A 41 11.66 10.78 -16.06
CA ALA A 41 12.07 12.01 -16.75
C ALA A 41 10.94 12.57 -17.63
N ARG A 42 10.25 11.70 -18.38
CA ARG A 42 9.15 12.09 -19.25
C ARG A 42 7.95 12.61 -18.46
N GLN A 43 7.52 11.87 -17.43
CA GLN A 43 6.39 12.26 -16.59
C GLN A 43 6.69 13.57 -15.83
N SER A 44 7.88 13.69 -15.28
CA SER A 44 8.33 14.93 -14.63
C SER A 44 8.27 16.12 -15.59
N SER A 45 8.78 15.95 -16.82
CA SER A 45 8.75 17.01 -17.85
C SER A 45 7.31 17.39 -18.24
N TYR A 46 6.44 16.38 -18.44
CA TYR A 46 5.04 16.59 -18.81
C TYR A 46 4.29 17.40 -17.73
N TYR A 47 4.32 16.93 -16.48
CA TYR A 47 3.58 17.59 -15.41
C TYR A 47 4.22 18.91 -14.96
N THR A 48 5.55 19.06 -15.04
CA THR A 48 6.23 20.37 -14.86
C THR A 48 5.74 21.39 -15.89
N GLY A 49 5.60 20.95 -17.16
CA GLY A 49 5.04 21.80 -18.22
C GLY A 49 3.56 22.15 -17.97
N LEU A 50 2.76 21.20 -17.45
CA LEU A 50 1.35 21.39 -17.18
C LEU A 50 1.11 22.34 -15.98
N TYR A 51 1.86 22.15 -14.89
CA TYR A 51 1.67 22.90 -13.64
C TYR A 51 2.51 24.18 -13.55
N GLY A 52 3.55 24.33 -14.40
CA GLY A 52 4.45 25.47 -14.37
C GLY A 52 5.49 25.45 -13.23
N HIS A 53 5.62 24.33 -12.53
CA HIS A 53 6.61 24.13 -11.45
C HIS A 53 7.03 22.65 -11.38
N SER A 54 8.19 22.38 -10.78
CA SER A 54 8.67 21.01 -10.55
C SER A 54 7.77 20.24 -9.60
N LEU A 55 7.70 18.92 -9.79
CA LEU A 55 6.96 18.03 -8.91
C LEU A 55 7.76 17.79 -7.62
N ARG A 56 7.18 18.23 -6.49
CA ARG A 56 7.72 17.98 -5.16
C ARG A 56 7.12 16.72 -4.55
N MET A 57 7.98 15.75 -4.24
CA MET A 57 7.60 14.45 -3.69
C MET A 57 7.76 14.46 -2.17
N GLU A 58 6.64 14.32 -1.46
CA GLU A 58 6.61 14.23 0.01
C GLU A 58 6.77 12.79 0.50
N THR A 59 6.46 11.81 -0.36
CA THR A 59 6.68 10.40 -0.10
C THR A 59 7.17 9.69 -1.36
N VAL A 60 8.03 8.68 -1.16
CA VAL A 60 8.47 7.75 -2.21
C VAL A 60 8.27 6.33 -1.70
N PHE A 61 7.69 5.46 -2.52
CA PHE A 61 7.42 4.08 -2.14
C PHE A 61 7.89 3.11 -3.23
N LEU A 62 8.83 2.24 -2.89
CA LEU A 62 9.27 1.13 -3.73
C LEU A 62 8.49 -0.12 -3.33
N GLY A 63 7.67 -0.66 -4.25
CA GLY A 63 6.82 -1.81 -3.95
C GLY A 63 6.61 -2.73 -5.14
N GLY A 64 5.64 -3.62 -5.01
CA GLY A 64 5.12 -4.49 -6.08
C GLY A 64 5.53 -5.94 -5.99
N GLY A 65 6.72 -6.31 -6.42
CA GLY A 65 7.29 -7.64 -6.26
C GLY A 65 8.13 -7.74 -4.99
N THR A 66 9.44 -7.64 -5.15
CA THR A 66 10.42 -7.66 -4.06
C THR A 66 11.53 -6.68 -4.38
N PRO A 67 11.41 -5.41 -4.01
CA PRO A 67 12.43 -4.38 -4.29
C PRO A 67 13.83 -4.75 -3.81
N SER A 68 13.93 -5.51 -2.71
CA SER A 68 15.20 -5.98 -2.14
C SER A 68 15.93 -7.05 -2.97
N LEU A 69 15.37 -7.45 -4.12
CA LEU A 69 16.09 -8.29 -5.11
C LEU A 69 16.87 -7.47 -6.13
N LEU A 70 16.61 -6.16 -6.22
CA LEU A 70 17.34 -5.32 -7.14
C LEU A 70 18.81 -5.29 -6.73
N PRO A 71 19.78 -5.52 -7.64
CA PRO A 71 21.20 -5.40 -7.29
C PRO A 71 21.53 -4.04 -6.68
N PRO A 72 22.42 -3.96 -5.68
CA PRO A 72 22.77 -2.69 -5.00
C PRO A 72 23.16 -1.57 -5.95
N GLU A 73 23.91 -1.87 -6.99
CA GLU A 73 24.32 -0.91 -8.04
C GLU A 73 23.13 -0.38 -8.84
N GLU A 74 22.13 -1.23 -9.14
CA GLU A 74 20.93 -0.82 -9.84
C GLU A 74 20.00 -0.02 -8.94
N LEU A 75 19.91 -0.39 -7.67
CA LEU A 75 19.17 0.39 -6.66
C LEU A 75 19.80 1.80 -6.53
N HIS A 76 21.12 1.88 -6.37
CA HIS A 76 21.82 3.16 -6.28
C HIS A 76 21.57 4.02 -7.53
N ARG A 77 21.66 3.43 -8.72
CA ARG A 77 21.40 4.12 -10.00
C ARG A 77 19.96 4.64 -10.08
N LEU A 78 19.00 3.83 -9.69
CA LEU A 78 17.57 4.21 -9.64
C LEU A 78 17.36 5.39 -8.68
N LEU A 79 17.80 5.26 -7.44
CA LEU A 79 17.56 6.25 -6.39
C LEU A 79 18.25 7.59 -6.68
N SER A 80 19.48 7.55 -7.23
CA SER A 80 20.20 8.75 -7.67
C SER A 80 19.47 9.44 -8.82
N GLY A 81 19.05 8.68 -9.84
CA GLY A 81 18.32 9.23 -10.98
C GLY A 81 16.98 9.85 -10.60
N LEU A 82 16.26 9.27 -9.62
CA LEU A 82 15.00 9.87 -9.12
C LEU A 82 15.24 11.22 -8.45
N ARG A 83 16.34 11.37 -7.68
CA ARG A 83 16.72 12.66 -7.06
C ARG A 83 17.14 13.72 -8.05
N ASP A 84 17.71 13.31 -9.17
CA ASP A 84 18.05 14.23 -10.26
C ASP A 84 16.81 14.71 -11.04
N ILE A 85 15.74 13.89 -11.06
CA ILE A 85 14.53 14.14 -11.85
C ILE A 85 13.44 14.87 -11.02
N PHE A 86 13.27 14.52 -9.75
CA PHE A 86 12.21 15.04 -8.88
C PHE A 86 12.78 15.86 -7.71
N ASP A 87 12.03 16.87 -7.28
CA ASP A 87 12.27 17.56 -6.00
C ASP A 87 11.75 16.67 -4.85
N ILE A 88 12.58 15.74 -4.38
CA ILE A 88 12.25 14.89 -3.22
C ILE A 88 12.49 15.71 -1.95
N ALA A 89 11.43 15.89 -1.15
CA ALA A 89 11.50 16.67 0.10
C ALA A 89 12.60 16.12 1.03
N PRO A 90 13.34 16.98 1.73
CA PRO A 90 14.41 16.53 2.64
C PRO A 90 13.91 15.62 3.77
N ASP A 91 12.64 15.78 4.17
CA ASP A 91 11.94 14.99 5.18
C ASP A 91 10.92 14.01 4.57
N ALA A 92 11.07 13.66 3.28
CA ALA A 92 10.21 12.70 2.62
C ALA A 92 10.23 11.35 3.34
N GLU A 93 9.05 10.73 3.50
CA GLU A 93 8.98 9.31 3.83
C GLU A 93 9.40 8.51 2.61
N PHE A 94 10.50 7.79 2.72
CA PHE A 94 11.01 6.96 1.64
C PHE A 94 10.97 5.49 2.08
N THR A 95 9.93 4.79 1.64
CA THR A 95 9.66 3.39 1.96
C THR A 95 10.19 2.46 0.89
N SER A 96 10.75 1.32 1.30
CA SER A 96 10.92 0.15 0.44
C SER A 96 10.29 -1.08 1.08
N GLU A 97 9.59 -1.87 0.26
CA GLU A 97 9.22 -3.23 0.63
C GLU A 97 10.43 -4.15 0.52
N ALA A 98 10.47 -5.17 1.38
CA ALA A 98 11.47 -6.22 1.33
C ALA A 98 10.91 -7.55 1.81
N ASN A 99 11.47 -8.65 1.32
CA ASN A 99 11.18 -9.97 1.86
C ASN A 99 12.31 -10.41 2.82
N PRO A 100 11.96 -11.04 3.95
CA PRO A 100 12.97 -11.64 4.81
C PRO A 100 13.88 -12.60 4.03
N GLY A 101 15.18 -12.54 4.28
CA GLY A 101 16.18 -13.36 3.58
C GLY A 101 16.64 -12.82 2.21
N THR A 102 16.10 -11.67 1.76
CA THR A 102 16.57 -11.01 0.52
C THR A 102 17.37 -9.74 0.79
N LEU A 103 17.39 -9.27 2.02
CA LEU A 103 18.23 -8.14 2.44
C LEU A 103 19.66 -8.59 2.68
N ASP A 104 20.61 -7.80 2.19
CA ASP A 104 22.02 -7.88 2.52
C ASP A 104 22.59 -6.51 2.88
N PRO A 105 23.76 -6.42 3.51
CA PRO A 105 24.34 -5.13 3.92
C PRO A 105 24.60 -4.17 2.76
N ALA A 106 25.00 -4.65 1.60
CA ALA A 106 25.29 -3.80 0.43
C ALA A 106 24.01 -3.18 -0.13
N TRP A 107 22.91 -3.94 -0.14
CA TRP A 107 21.61 -3.42 -0.52
C TRP A 107 21.12 -2.35 0.46
N LEU A 108 21.25 -2.61 1.77
CA LEU A 108 20.83 -1.67 2.81
C LEU A 108 21.66 -0.37 2.76
N ASP A 109 22.97 -0.48 2.58
CA ASP A 109 23.86 0.69 2.41
C ASP A 109 23.43 1.54 1.21
N ALA A 110 23.19 0.91 0.05
CA ALA A 110 22.67 1.60 -1.13
C ALA A 110 21.29 2.24 -0.90
N ALA A 111 20.40 1.55 -0.19
CA ALA A 111 19.07 2.05 0.13
C ALA A 111 19.12 3.29 1.06
N VAL A 112 19.91 3.22 2.13
CA VAL A 112 20.09 4.33 3.08
C VAL A 112 20.77 5.52 2.40
N ALA A 113 21.84 5.28 1.64
CA ALA A 113 22.51 6.32 0.86
C ALA A 113 21.56 6.98 -0.16
N GLY A 114 20.64 6.19 -0.74
CA GLY A 114 19.57 6.67 -1.61
C GLY A 114 18.42 7.38 -0.88
N GLY A 115 18.39 7.36 0.48
CA GLY A 115 17.43 8.05 1.32
C GLY A 115 16.24 7.22 1.79
N VAL A 116 16.26 5.89 1.61
CA VAL A 116 15.28 5.00 2.21
C VAL A 116 15.37 5.11 3.73
N ASN A 117 14.27 5.47 4.38
CA ASN A 117 14.20 5.68 5.83
C ASN A 117 13.10 4.86 6.51
N ARG A 118 12.34 4.06 5.73
CA ARG A 118 11.29 3.15 6.20
C ARG A 118 11.38 1.83 5.41
N LEU A 119 11.26 0.68 6.10
CA LEU A 119 11.15 -0.64 5.46
C LEU A 119 9.84 -1.31 5.86
N SER A 120 9.20 -2.01 4.89
CA SER A 120 8.06 -2.91 5.11
C SER A 120 8.51 -4.34 4.81
N LEU A 121 8.49 -5.20 5.83
CA LEU A 121 8.97 -6.58 5.75
C LEU A 121 7.82 -7.56 5.72
N GLY A 122 7.71 -8.34 4.67
CA GLY A 122 6.65 -9.33 4.49
C GLY A 122 6.84 -10.57 5.37
N MET A 123 6.60 -10.48 6.67
CA MET A 123 6.68 -11.59 7.62
C MET A 123 5.55 -12.61 7.42
N GLN A 124 4.34 -12.16 7.21
CA GLN A 124 3.08 -12.86 6.97
C GLN A 124 2.60 -13.71 8.15
N ALA A 125 3.35 -14.72 8.60
CA ALA A 125 3.03 -15.57 9.74
C ALA A 125 4.30 -16.01 10.48
N TYR A 126 4.12 -16.46 11.71
CA TYR A 126 5.22 -17.02 12.52
C TYR A 126 5.45 -18.51 12.24
N GLN A 127 4.35 -19.26 11.99
CA GLN A 127 4.42 -20.72 11.87
C GLN A 127 4.91 -21.14 10.48
N PRO A 128 5.94 -22.03 10.42
CA PRO A 128 6.47 -22.53 9.13
C PRO A 128 5.43 -23.19 8.24
N SER A 129 4.45 -23.90 8.81
CA SER A 129 3.37 -24.57 8.05
C SER A 129 2.48 -23.56 7.30
N LEU A 130 2.19 -22.41 7.91
CA LEU A 130 1.41 -21.35 7.27
C LEU A 130 2.23 -20.66 6.16
N LEU A 131 3.51 -20.39 6.39
CA LEU A 131 4.41 -19.86 5.38
C LEU A 131 4.55 -20.80 4.18
N GLU A 132 4.65 -22.12 4.40
CA GLU A 132 4.66 -23.13 3.34
C GLU A 132 3.35 -23.12 2.53
N THR A 133 2.21 -23.05 3.20
CA THR A 133 0.88 -22.93 2.56
C THR A 133 0.80 -21.68 1.67
N LEU A 134 1.36 -20.56 2.09
CA LEU A 134 1.45 -19.33 1.32
C LEU A 134 2.51 -19.39 0.20
N GLY A 135 3.37 -20.41 0.18
CA GLY A 135 4.48 -20.52 -0.77
C GLY A 135 5.64 -19.59 -0.47
N ARG A 136 5.76 -19.11 0.78
CA ARG A 136 6.89 -18.29 1.25
C ARG A 136 8.13 -19.16 1.43
N ILE A 137 9.31 -18.54 1.24
CA ILE A 137 10.60 -19.24 1.27
C ILE A 137 11.45 -18.86 2.50
N HIS A 138 10.94 -18.00 3.37
CA HIS A 138 11.62 -17.54 4.57
C HIS A 138 11.03 -18.19 5.83
N ASP A 139 11.77 -18.10 6.93
CA ASP A 139 11.34 -18.42 8.28
C ASP A 139 11.49 -17.20 9.21
N PHE A 140 11.09 -17.36 10.47
CA PHE A 140 11.15 -16.28 11.45
C PHE A 140 12.59 -15.85 11.78
N THR A 141 13.57 -16.76 11.73
CA THR A 141 14.99 -16.44 11.97
C THR A 141 15.49 -15.43 10.91
N GLN A 142 15.01 -15.55 9.67
CA GLN A 142 15.34 -14.61 8.60
C GLN A 142 14.64 -13.24 8.80
N VAL A 143 13.45 -13.22 9.41
CA VAL A 143 12.78 -11.96 9.80
C VAL A 143 13.62 -11.24 10.87
N GLU A 144 14.04 -11.97 11.94
CA GLU A 144 14.89 -11.41 12.99
C GLU A 144 16.22 -10.86 12.44
N ALA A 145 16.85 -11.61 11.54
CA ALA A 145 18.08 -11.18 10.87
C ALA A 145 17.88 -9.91 10.07
N SER A 146 16.79 -9.83 9.28
CA SER A 146 16.44 -8.68 8.46
C SER A 146 16.21 -7.42 9.31
N VAL A 147 15.43 -7.54 10.40
CA VAL A 147 15.19 -6.44 11.35
C VAL A 147 16.49 -5.96 12.00
N ARG A 148 17.35 -6.89 12.41
CA ARG A 148 18.65 -6.55 13.01
C ARG A 148 19.57 -5.84 12.03
N MET A 149 19.67 -6.31 10.78
CA MET A 149 20.45 -5.67 9.72
C MET A 149 19.95 -4.26 9.41
N ALA A 150 18.64 -4.09 9.23
CA ALA A 150 18.04 -2.79 8.96
C ALA A 150 18.36 -1.76 10.05
N ARG A 151 18.25 -2.18 11.33
CA ARG A 151 18.60 -1.31 12.47
C ARG A 151 20.08 -0.98 12.56
N ALA A 152 20.96 -1.91 12.20
CA ALA A 152 22.40 -1.67 12.17
C ALA A 152 22.77 -0.58 11.15
N GLU A 153 22.03 -0.50 10.05
CA GLU A 153 22.16 0.55 9.02
C GLU A 153 21.33 1.82 9.32
N GLY A 154 20.75 1.92 10.52
CA GLY A 154 20.04 3.13 10.98
C GLY A 154 18.57 3.22 10.58
N ILE A 155 17.99 2.20 9.94
CA ILE A 155 16.56 2.17 9.64
C ILE A 155 15.79 1.69 10.87
N HIS A 156 15.15 2.60 11.58
CA HIS A 156 14.34 2.34 12.77
C HIS A 156 12.85 2.33 12.52
N ASN A 157 12.39 2.95 11.42
CA ASN A 157 10.99 2.92 11.00
C ASN A 157 10.72 1.62 10.24
N LEU A 158 10.24 0.61 10.98
CA LEU A 158 10.06 -0.75 10.48
C LEU A 158 8.60 -1.16 10.57
N SER A 159 8.04 -1.58 9.43
CA SER A 159 6.75 -2.26 9.32
C SER A 159 6.96 -3.75 9.20
N LEU A 160 6.13 -4.54 9.87
CA LEU A 160 5.97 -5.96 9.59
C LEU A 160 4.57 -6.21 9.01
N ASP A 161 4.52 -6.86 7.87
CA ASP A 161 3.27 -7.19 7.22
C ASP A 161 2.86 -8.60 7.62
N LEU A 162 1.66 -8.73 8.20
CA LEU A 162 1.10 -9.95 8.75
C LEU A 162 -0.22 -10.28 8.07
N MET A 163 -0.54 -11.57 7.99
CA MET A 163 -1.79 -12.05 7.40
C MET A 163 -2.53 -12.97 8.37
N PHE A 164 -3.81 -12.70 8.57
CA PHE A 164 -4.72 -13.57 9.31
C PHE A 164 -5.79 -14.18 8.39
N GLY A 165 -6.57 -15.13 8.92
CA GLY A 165 -7.54 -15.86 8.11
C GLY A 165 -6.91 -16.85 7.13
N LEU A 166 -5.67 -17.30 7.38
CA LEU A 166 -4.94 -18.21 6.50
C LEU A 166 -5.52 -19.64 6.56
N PRO A 167 -5.45 -20.44 5.48
CA PRO A 167 -5.88 -21.82 5.51
C PRO A 167 -5.17 -22.59 6.62
N GLY A 168 -5.99 -23.22 7.51
CA GLY A 168 -5.52 -23.98 8.66
C GLY A 168 -5.01 -23.13 9.84
N GLN A 169 -5.07 -21.79 9.77
CA GLN A 169 -4.69 -20.91 10.86
C GLN A 169 -5.76 -20.94 11.97
N THR A 170 -5.33 -21.08 13.21
CA THR A 170 -6.19 -20.93 14.40
C THR A 170 -6.01 -19.57 15.05
N VAL A 171 -6.96 -19.17 15.89
CA VAL A 171 -6.87 -17.94 16.71
C VAL A 171 -5.60 -17.95 17.58
N ALA A 172 -5.22 -19.11 18.14
CA ALA A 172 -3.99 -19.25 18.92
C ALA A 172 -2.73 -18.98 18.07
N MET A 173 -2.66 -19.54 16.87
CA MET A 173 -1.54 -19.31 15.94
C MET A 173 -1.44 -17.83 15.52
N TRP A 174 -2.57 -17.15 15.36
CA TRP A 174 -2.56 -15.72 15.08
C TRP A 174 -1.99 -14.90 16.24
N ARG A 175 -2.40 -15.20 17.48
CA ARG A 175 -1.82 -14.56 18.69
C ARG A 175 -0.31 -14.77 18.79
N GLU A 176 0.16 -16.01 18.54
CA GLU A 176 1.60 -16.30 18.48
C GLU A 176 2.31 -15.48 17.40
N THR A 177 1.67 -15.26 16.23
CA THR A 177 2.22 -14.41 15.17
C THR A 177 2.34 -12.95 15.62
N LEU A 178 1.32 -12.41 16.29
CA LEU A 178 1.36 -11.06 16.86
C LEU A 178 2.46 -10.92 17.93
N ASP A 179 2.56 -11.89 18.85
CA ASP A 179 3.59 -11.90 19.91
C ASP A 179 5.00 -11.95 19.32
N ALA A 180 5.21 -12.81 18.32
CA ALA A 180 6.48 -12.90 17.60
C ALA A 180 6.84 -11.58 16.91
N ALA A 181 5.88 -10.95 16.20
CA ALA A 181 6.10 -9.67 15.55
C ALA A 181 6.41 -8.56 16.56
N LEU A 182 5.68 -8.47 17.66
CA LEU A 182 5.88 -7.49 18.73
C LEU A 182 7.22 -7.66 19.44
N SER A 183 7.73 -8.90 19.56
CA SER A 183 9.06 -9.18 20.14
C SER A 183 10.19 -8.48 19.38
N LEU A 184 9.98 -8.20 18.08
CA LEU A 184 10.92 -7.49 17.22
C LEU A 184 10.82 -5.96 17.37
N SER A 185 9.91 -5.45 18.21
CA SER A 185 9.71 -4.02 18.47
C SER A 185 9.54 -3.18 17.18
N PRO A 186 8.64 -3.55 16.26
CA PRO A 186 8.37 -2.73 15.07
C PRO A 186 7.72 -1.39 15.46
N THR A 187 7.75 -0.42 14.57
CA THR A 187 7.05 0.87 14.74
C THR A 187 5.68 0.88 14.04
N HIS A 188 5.45 -0.11 13.18
CA HIS A 188 4.26 -0.23 12.36
C HIS A 188 3.94 -1.71 12.11
N LEU A 189 2.67 -2.05 12.03
CA LEU A 189 2.16 -3.37 11.68
C LEU A 189 1.04 -3.23 10.64
N SER A 190 1.17 -3.98 9.54
CA SER A 190 0.07 -4.19 8.60
C SER A 190 -0.54 -5.57 8.88
N CYS A 191 -1.81 -5.63 9.23
CA CYS A 191 -2.52 -6.87 9.55
C CYS A 191 -3.67 -7.06 8.57
N TYR A 192 -3.45 -7.84 7.52
CA TYR A 192 -4.42 -8.07 6.45
C TYR A 192 -5.17 -9.39 6.64
N GLY A 193 -6.50 -9.36 6.51
CA GLY A 193 -7.27 -10.58 6.29
C GLY A 193 -6.95 -11.15 4.90
N LEU A 194 -6.79 -12.47 4.80
CA LEU A 194 -6.57 -13.12 3.50
C LEU A 194 -7.82 -12.97 2.63
N ILE A 195 -7.65 -12.39 1.44
CA ILE A 195 -8.64 -12.42 0.36
C ILE A 195 -8.13 -13.40 -0.70
N PRO A 196 -8.84 -14.51 -0.94
CA PRO A 196 -8.46 -15.47 -1.98
C PRO A 196 -8.75 -14.89 -3.38
N GLU A 197 -7.72 -14.38 -4.06
CA GLU A 197 -7.85 -13.75 -5.37
C GLU A 197 -7.96 -14.78 -6.50
N GLU A 198 -8.85 -14.50 -7.46
CA GLU A 198 -9.06 -15.34 -8.64
C GLU A 198 -7.78 -15.55 -9.44
N GLY A 199 -7.61 -16.73 -10.01
CA GLY A 199 -6.43 -17.09 -10.80
C GLY A 199 -5.20 -17.48 -9.99
N THR A 200 -5.20 -17.30 -8.66
CA THR A 200 -4.08 -17.70 -7.79
C THR A 200 -4.08 -19.22 -7.52
N PRO A 201 -2.89 -19.81 -7.28
CA PRO A 201 -2.82 -21.23 -6.87
C PRO A 201 -3.57 -21.50 -5.55
N LEU A 202 -3.56 -20.55 -4.61
CA LEU A 202 -4.26 -20.71 -3.33
C LEU A 202 -5.77 -20.81 -3.53
N LYS A 203 -6.35 -19.93 -4.36
CA LYS A 203 -7.79 -19.94 -4.65
C LYS A 203 -8.21 -21.24 -5.31
N ARG A 204 -7.42 -21.75 -6.27
CA ARG A 204 -7.70 -23.04 -6.91
C ARG A 204 -7.75 -24.19 -5.90
N ASP A 205 -6.85 -24.23 -4.92
CA ASP A 205 -6.83 -25.28 -3.91
C ASP A 205 -7.99 -25.16 -2.91
N LEU A 206 -8.44 -23.93 -2.62
CA LEU A 206 -9.64 -23.67 -1.84
C LEU A 206 -10.90 -24.15 -2.60
N ASP A 207 -11.03 -23.83 -3.88
CA ASP A 207 -12.17 -24.24 -4.71
C ASP A 207 -12.22 -25.75 -4.92
N ALA A 208 -11.06 -26.41 -4.96
CA ALA A 208 -10.97 -27.86 -5.03
C ALA A 208 -11.20 -28.56 -3.68
N GLY A 209 -11.40 -27.82 -2.58
CA GLY A 209 -11.57 -28.38 -1.24
C GLY A 209 -10.30 -29.01 -0.65
N ILE A 210 -9.12 -28.73 -1.24
CA ILE A 210 -7.81 -29.19 -0.73
C ILE A 210 -7.40 -28.37 0.51
N LEU A 211 -7.73 -27.09 0.51
CA LEU A 211 -7.54 -26.18 1.63
C LEU A 211 -8.90 -25.68 2.13
N SER A 212 -8.95 -25.25 3.39
CA SER A 212 -10.12 -24.60 3.99
C SER A 212 -9.69 -23.38 4.80
N LEU A 213 -10.45 -22.30 4.69
CA LEU A 213 -10.28 -21.12 5.54
C LEU A 213 -10.84 -21.38 6.95
N PRO A 214 -10.39 -20.61 7.95
CA PRO A 214 -11.09 -20.51 9.23
C PRO A 214 -12.55 -20.09 9.00
N ASP A 215 -13.43 -20.39 9.97
CA ASP A 215 -14.79 -19.88 9.93
C ASP A 215 -14.82 -18.37 10.24
N GLU A 216 -15.96 -17.74 9.94
CA GLU A 216 -16.14 -16.28 10.12
C GLU A 216 -15.97 -15.85 11.59
N GLU A 217 -16.33 -16.72 12.56
CA GLU A 217 -16.18 -16.42 13.97
C GLU A 217 -14.71 -16.39 14.38
N ALA A 218 -13.92 -17.35 13.91
CA ALA A 218 -12.47 -17.39 14.14
C ALA A 218 -11.75 -16.20 13.48
N GLU A 219 -12.10 -15.87 12.24
CA GLU A 219 -11.53 -14.70 11.54
C GLU A 219 -11.88 -13.41 12.28
N ARG A 220 -13.13 -13.26 12.71
CA ARG A 220 -13.56 -12.14 13.51
C ARG A 220 -12.79 -12.04 14.83
N GLN A 221 -12.60 -13.15 15.53
CA GLN A 221 -11.82 -13.18 16.75
C GLN A 221 -10.36 -12.78 16.51
N MET A 222 -9.74 -13.22 15.40
CA MET A 222 -8.38 -12.80 15.04
C MET A 222 -8.29 -11.28 14.87
N TYR A 223 -9.27 -10.67 14.21
CA TYR A 223 -9.31 -9.22 14.05
C TYR A 223 -9.53 -8.48 15.39
N ASP A 224 -10.44 -8.95 16.24
CA ASP A 224 -10.68 -8.35 17.55
C ASP A 224 -9.47 -8.49 18.49
N ASP A 225 -8.76 -9.63 18.42
CA ASP A 225 -7.49 -9.83 19.12
C ASP A 225 -6.42 -8.85 18.62
N THR A 226 -6.32 -8.62 17.31
CA THR A 226 -5.40 -7.64 16.74
C THR A 226 -5.60 -6.27 17.36
N LEU A 227 -6.83 -5.77 17.37
CA LEU A 227 -7.16 -4.47 17.94
C LEU A 227 -6.79 -4.38 19.42
N THR A 228 -7.12 -5.42 20.16
CA THR A 228 -6.91 -5.47 21.62
C THR A 228 -5.42 -5.55 21.96
N ILE A 229 -4.71 -6.48 21.34
CA ILE A 229 -3.28 -6.73 21.62
C ILE A 229 -2.45 -5.51 21.19
N LEU A 230 -2.64 -4.99 19.98
CA LEU A 230 -1.86 -3.87 19.48
C LEU A 230 -2.11 -2.59 20.28
N SER A 231 -3.37 -2.32 20.67
CA SER A 231 -3.68 -1.19 21.53
C SER A 231 -2.98 -1.27 22.89
N HIS A 232 -2.90 -2.46 23.52
CA HIS A 232 -2.15 -2.65 24.76
C HIS A 232 -0.64 -2.42 24.62
N HIS A 233 -0.09 -2.57 23.40
CA HIS A 233 1.30 -2.29 23.08
C HIS A 233 1.55 -0.87 22.55
N GLY A 234 0.53 0.01 22.64
CA GLY A 234 0.65 1.43 22.26
C GLY A 234 0.51 1.72 20.78
N PHE A 235 0.11 0.73 19.97
CA PHE A 235 -0.20 0.95 18.57
C PHE A 235 -1.61 1.55 18.43
N GLU A 236 -1.73 2.51 17.53
CA GLU A 236 -2.99 3.11 17.13
C GLU A 236 -3.38 2.61 15.74
N GLN A 237 -4.61 2.12 15.61
CA GLN A 237 -5.17 1.85 14.28
C GLN A 237 -5.44 3.19 13.59
N TYR A 238 -4.87 3.40 12.39
CA TYR A 238 -5.11 4.64 11.64
C TYR A 238 -5.97 4.43 10.37
N GLU A 239 -6.07 3.19 9.89
CA GLU A 239 -7.02 2.73 8.87
C GLU A 239 -7.31 1.24 9.07
N ILE A 240 -8.08 0.59 8.19
CA ILE A 240 -8.66 -0.75 8.40
C ILE A 240 -7.64 -1.81 8.79
N SER A 241 -6.48 -1.85 8.11
CA SER A 241 -5.49 -2.92 8.23
C SER A 241 -4.18 -2.48 8.89
N ASN A 242 -3.96 -1.17 9.07
CA ASN A 242 -2.66 -0.66 9.47
C ASN A 242 -2.68 -0.01 10.87
N PHE A 243 -1.66 -0.36 11.63
CA PHE A 243 -1.44 0.05 13.01
C PHE A 243 -0.04 0.61 13.19
N ALA A 244 0.11 1.70 13.92
CA ALA A 244 1.40 2.33 14.14
C ALA A 244 1.55 2.88 15.55
N LEU A 245 2.77 2.94 16.05
CA LEU A 245 3.09 3.78 17.19
C LEU A 245 2.86 5.26 16.83
N PRO A 246 2.58 6.15 17.78
CA PRO A 246 2.39 7.57 17.52
C PRO A 246 3.53 8.16 16.70
N GLY A 247 3.18 8.81 15.56
CA GLY A 247 4.13 9.39 14.63
C GLY A 247 4.70 8.47 13.54
N TYR A 248 4.33 7.18 13.53
CA TYR A 248 4.84 6.19 12.56
C TYR A 248 3.80 5.65 11.57
N ALA A 249 2.60 6.26 11.53
CA ALA A 249 1.64 5.93 10.46
C ALA A 249 2.26 6.19 9.09
N CYS A 250 2.09 5.25 8.14
CA CYS A 250 2.65 5.38 6.80
C CYS A 250 2.04 6.58 6.07
N ARG A 251 2.86 7.59 5.79
CA ARG A 251 2.42 8.83 5.13
C ARG A 251 1.93 8.56 3.72
N HIS A 252 2.60 7.68 3.00
CA HIS A 252 2.23 7.27 1.65
C HIS A 252 0.83 6.62 1.62
N ASN A 253 0.55 5.64 2.52
CA ASN A 253 -0.78 5.03 2.60
C ASN A 253 -1.85 6.05 2.98
N LEU A 254 -1.56 6.94 3.94
CA LEU A 254 -2.48 8.01 4.32
C LEU A 254 -2.77 8.99 3.18
N GLY A 255 -1.82 9.19 2.28
CA GLY A 255 -2.00 10.02 1.10
C GLY A 255 -3.06 9.45 0.16
N TYR A 256 -3.01 8.15 -0.12
CA TYR A 256 -4.06 7.49 -0.92
C TYR A 256 -5.45 7.67 -0.30
N TRP A 257 -5.60 7.45 1.00
CA TRP A 257 -6.88 7.64 1.70
C TRP A 257 -7.37 9.10 1.72
N ARG A 258 -6.46 10.06 1.55
CA ARG A 258 -6.74 11.50 1.51
C ARG A 258 -6.78 12.08 0.10
N GLN A 259 -6.73 11.23 -0.92
CA GLN A 259 -6.70 11.63 -2.34
C GLN A 259 -5.57 12.60 -2.68
N VAL A 260 -4.40 12.45 -2.05
CA VAL A 260 -3.20 13.17 -2.45
C VAL A 260 -2.81 12.70 -3.85
N PRO A 261 -2.55 13.62 -4.82
CA PRO A 261 -2.09 13.25 -6.14
C PRO A 261 -0.82 12.39 -6.07
N TYR A 262 -0.79 11.31 -6.84
CA TYR A 262 0.35 10.41 -6.89
C TYR A 262 0.73 10.01 -8.31
N LEU A 263 2.02 9.85 -8.52
CA LEU A 263 2.62 9.37 -9.74
C LEU A 263 3.14 7.95 -9.54
N GLY A 264 2.64 7.00 -10.33
CA GLY A 264 3.11 5.63 -10.37
C GLY A 264 3.98 5.38 -11.59
N LEU A 265 5.14 4.75 -11.38
CA LEU A 265 6.10 4.39 -12.41
C LEU A 265 6.29 2.87 -12.44
N GLY A 266 6.45 2.31 -13.63
CA GLY A 266 6.69 0.88 -13.83
C GLY A 266 5.47 0.11 -14.32
N ALA A 267 5.67 -1.17 -14.60
CA ALA A 267 4.62 -2.07 -15.08
C ALA A 267 3.46 -2.14 -14.06
N SER A 268 2.22 -2.08 -14.53
CA SER A 268 1.00 -2.08 -13.68
C SER A 268 0.84 -0.88 -12.74
N ALA A 269 1.81 0.04 -12.68
CA ALA A 269 1.71 1.18 -11.79
C ALA A 269 0.57 2.12 -12.24
N ALA A 270 -0.24 2.53 -11.26
CA ALA A 270 -1.29 3.51 -11.44
C ALA A 270 -0.82 4.90 -10.99
N SER A 271 -1.31 5.94 -11.65
CA SER A 271 -1.17 7.33 -11.24
C SER A 271 -2.57 7.95 -11.07
N CYS A 272 -2.68 8.94 -10.19
CA CYS A 272 -3.88 9.75 -10.03
C CYS A 272 -3.43 11.21 -9.91
N MET A 273 -3.69 11.98 -10.97
CA MET A 273 -3.14 13.33 -11.14
C MET A 273 -4.22 14.32 -11.51
N ASP A 274 -4.10 15.54 -11.01
CA ASP A 274 -4.95 16.64 -11.43
C ASP A 274 -4.62 16.98 -12.89
N GLU A 275 -5.64 17.12 -13.73
CA GLU A 275 -5.51 17.61 -15.11
C GLU A 275 -6.46 18.77 -15.36
N LEU A 276 -5.99 19.74 -16.20
CA LEU A 276 -6.73 20.97 -16.50
C LEU A 276 -7.81 20.80 -17.57
N ASN A 277 -8.37 19.60 -17.75
CA ASN A 277 -9.28 19.26 -18.83
C ASN A 277 -10.77 19.22 -18.42
N GLY A 278 -11.10 19.63 -17.19
CA GLY A 278 -12.48 19.69 -16.67
C GLY A 278 -12.94 18.44 -15.93
N SER A 279 -12.12 17.39 -15.83
CA SER A 279 -12.30 16.30 -14.86
C SER A 279 -11.81 16.72 -13.47
N ALA A 280 -12.23 16.03 -12.40
CA ALA A 280 -11.71 16.27 -11.07
C ALA A 280 -10.24 15.86 -10.99
N TYR A 281 -9.93 14.70 -11.54
CA TYR A 281 -8.57 14.16 -11.73
C TYR A 281 -8.59 13.06 -12.80
N VAL A 282 -7.41 12.60 -13.20
CA VAL A 282 -7.25 11.53 -14.19
C VAL A 282 -6.44 10.40 -13.58
N ARG A 283 -6.99 9.20 -13.65
CA ARG A 283 -6.25 7.97 -13.39
C ARG A 283 -5.60 7.49 -14.68
N SER A 284 -4.39 6.99 -14.55
CA SER A 284 -3.75 6.27 -15.65
C SER A 284 -2.99 5.07 -15.11
N THR A 285 -3.01 3.97 -15.85
CA THR A 285 -2.34 2.73 -15.47
C THR A 285 -1.46 2.25 -16.59
N ASN A 286 -0.23 1.91 -16.28
CA ASN A 286 0.72 1.32 -17.21
C ASN A 286 0.31 -0.13 -17.56
N PRO A 287 0.73 -0.65 -18.74
CA PRO A 287 0.51 -2.05 -19.08
C PRO A 287 0.96 -2.98 -17.96
N PRO A 288 0.16 -4.01 -17.61
CA PRO A 288 0.49 -4.91 -16.49
C PRO A 288 1.64 -5.85 -16.80
N GLY A 289 1.82 -6.24 -18.08
CA GLY A 289 2.88 -7.13 -18.49
C GLY A 289 4.26 -6.48 -18.44
N LEU A 290 5.26 -7.15 -17.84
CA LEU A 290 6.63 -6.65 -17.78
C LEU A 290 7.19 -6.34 -19.18
N ARG A 291 6.96 -7.23 -20.16
CA ARG A 291 7.41 -7.03 -21.54
C ARG A 291 6.63 -5.94 -22.25
N ASP A 292 5.32 -5.88 -22.02
CA ASP A 292 4.46 -4.84 -22.63
C ASP A 292 4.87 -3.45 -22.14
N TYR A 293 5.23 -3.33 -20.86
CA TYR A 293 5.77 -2.09 -20.30
C TYR A 293 7.13 -1.72 -20.94
N LEU A 294 8.06 -2.67 -21.06
CA LEU A 294 9.35 -2.43 -21.68
C LEU A 294 9.20 -2.05 -23.17
N ASP A 295 8.31 -2.71 -23.89
CA ASP A 295 7.98 -2.39 -25.28
C ASP A 295 7.36 -0.98 -25.40
N MET A 296 6.47 -0.59 -24.49
CA MET A 296 5.92 0.76 -24.41
C MET A 296 7.05 1.79 -24.29
N MET A 297 7.97 1.55 -23.37
CA MET A 297 9.09 2.46 -23.10
C MET A 297 10.09 2.53 -24.26
N GLN A 298 10.34 1.40 -24.92
CA GLN A 298 11.25 1.32 -26.07
C GLN A 298 10.66 2.05 -27.29
N ARG A 299 9.37 1.83 -27.58
CA ARG A 299 8.69 2.38 -28.76
C ARG A 299 8.07 3.76 -28.55
N ASP A 300 8.16 4.29 -27.33
CA ASP A 300 7.51 5.55 -26.94
C ASP A 300 5.97 5.53 -27.17
N SER A 301 5.33 4.37 -26.94
CA SER A 301 3.92 4.10 -27.26
C SER A 301 3.00 4.32 -26.04
N TRP A 302 2.92 5.55 -25.56
CA TRP A 302 2.17 5.96 -24.35
C TRP A 302 0.66 5.74 -24.44
N GLN A 303 0.10 5.62 -25.64
CA GLN A 303 -1.28 5.27 -25.89
C GLN A 303 -1.68 3.86 -25.42
N THR A 304 -0.71 3.03 -25.02
CA THR A 304 -0.98 1.70 -24.44
C THR A 304 -1.32 1.75 -22.97
N ARG A 305 -1.19 2.92 -22.32
CA ARG A 305 -1.69 3.14 -20.96
C ARG A 305 -3.21 3.20 -20.95
N THR A 306 -3.82 2.66 -19.91
CA THR A 306 -5.24 2.94 -19.64
C THR A 306 -5.34 4.34 -19.04
N VAL A 307 -6.28 5.16 -19.53
CA VAL A 307 -6.51 6.52 -19.04
C VAL A 307 -8.00 6.69 -18.76
N GLU A 308 -8.33 7.07 -17.55
CA GLU A 308 -9.68 7.18 -17.04
C GLU A 308 -9.87 8.55 -16.35
N PRO A 309 -10.57 9.48 -17.01
CA PRO A 309 -10.96 10.73 -16.37
C PRO A 309 -12.06 10.46 -15.33
N VAL A 310 -11.92 11.04 -14.14
CA VAL A 310 -12.90 10.94 -13.05
C VAL A 310 -13.69 12.23 -12.97
N SER A 311 -15.01 12.10 -13.04
CA SER A 311 -15.91 13.25 -12.94
C SER A 311 -15.95 13.83 -11.52
N SER A 312 -16.42 15.09 -11.39
CA SER A 312 -16.58 15.71 -10.06
C SER A 312 -17.55 14.94 -9.16
N ASN A 313 -18.60 14.33 -9.71
CA ASN A 313 -19.55 13.55 -8.92
C ASN A 313 -18.94 12.26 -8.40
N GLU A 314 -18.17 11.55 -9.23
CA GLU A 314 -17.44 10.36 -8.80
C GLU A 314 -16.40 10.71 -7.72
N ALA A 315 -15.66 11.81 -7.91
CA ALA A 315 -14.66 12.27 -6.94
C ALA A 315 -15.27 12.61 -5.57
N VAL A 316 -16.49 13.17 -5.55
CA VAL A 316 -17.24 13.44 -4.30
C VAL A 316 -17.51 12.14 -3.53
N PHE A 317 -18.01 11.11 -4.23
CA PHE A 317 -18.26 9.80 -3.59
C PHE A 317 -16.94 9.12 -3.16
N GLU A 318 -15.91 9.18 -3.98
CA GLU A 318 -14.60 8.59 -3.64
C GLU A 318 -13.97 9.22 -2.39
N THR A 319 -14.18 10.52 -2.16
CA THR A 319 -13.73 11.18 -0.93
C THR A 319 -14.39 10.55 0.31
N MET A 320 -15.67 10.21 0.22
CA MET A 320 -16.35 9.48 1.31
C MET A 320 -15.83 8.05 1.42
N MET A 321 -15.71 7.34 0.30
CA MET A 321 -15.26 5.95 0.26
C MET A 321 -13.86 5.78 0.84
N LEU A 322 -12.92 6.63 0.47
CA LEU A 322 -11.53 6.57 0.92
C LEU A 322 -11.38 7.12 2.34
N GLY A 323 -11.97 8.28 2.62
CA GLY A 323 -11.84 8.93 3.93
C GLY A 323 -12.45 8.13 5.08
N LEU A 324 -13.58 7.46 4.86
CA LEU A 324 -14.21 6.59 5.86
C LEU A 324 -13.41 5.31 6.15
N ARG A 325 -12.43 4.94 5.35
CA ARG A 325 -11.50 3.85 5.68
C ARG A 325 -10.53 4.21 6.79
N THR A 326 -10.28 5.50 7.02
CA THR A 326 -9.42 5.95 8.10
C THR A 326 -10.19 6.09 9.41
N THR A 327 -9.53 5.86 10.53
CA THR A 327 -10.12 6.06 11.87
C THR A 327 -10.40 7.53 12.17
N ARG A 328 -9.73 8.44 11.46
CA ARG A 328 -9.98 9.88 11.56
C ARG A 328 -11.24 10.30 10.80
N GLY A 329 -11.56 9.60 9.72
CA GLY A 329 -12.73 9.88 8.89
C GLY A 329 -12.57 11.05 7.93
N VAL A 330 -13.70 11.56 7.40
CA VAL A 330 -13.77 12.63 6.41
C VAL A 330 -13.89 13.99 7.10
N SER A 331 -13.00 14.91 6.76
CA SER A 331 -13.03 16.30 7.25
C SER A 331 -14.01 17.14 6.45
N GLU A 332 -14.92 17.83 7.15
CA GLU A 332 -15.87 18.77 6.52
C GLU A 332 -15.15 19.91 5.79
N ASP A 333 -14.12 20.50 6.43
CA ASP A 333 -13.33 21.57 5.84
C ASP A 333 -12.53 21.13 4.62
N ALA A 334 -11.93 19.93 4.64
CA ALA A 334 -11.19 19.40 3.50
C ALA A 334 -12.13 19.10 2.34
N PHE A 335 -13.29 18.49 2.61
CA PHE A 335 -14.32 18.21 1.62
C PHE A 335 -14.83 19.50 0.97
N GLN A 336 -15.14 20.53 1.76
CA GLN A 336 -15.60 21.83 1.26
C GLN A 336 -14.55 22.48 0.36
N ARG A 337 -13.26 22.43 0.74
CA ARG A 337 -12.17 22.98 -0.10
C ARG A 337 -12.00 22.24 -1.42
N MET A 338 -12.14 20.90 -1.38
CA MET A 338 -11.92 20.05 -2.55
C MET A 338 -13.06 20.14 -3.54
N HIS A 339 -14.32 20.15 -3.06
CA HIS A 339 -15.50 20.03 -3.90
C HIS A 339 -16.33 21.31 -4.03
N GLY A 340 -15.98 22.39 -3.29
CA GLY A 340 -16.72 23.65 -3.29
C GLY A 340 -18.11 23.58 -2.64
N GLN A 341 -18.51 22.41 -2.11
CA GLN A 341 -19.79 22.15 -1.46
C GLN A 341 -19.58 21.55 -0.09
N SER A 342 -20.47 21.84 0.87
CA SER A 342 -20.37 21.22 2.20
C SER A 342 -20.90 19.78 2.19
N LEU A 343 -20.34 18.94 3.09
CA LEU A 343 -20.85 17.58 3.33
C LEU A 343 -22.34 17.57 3.67
N ASP A 344 -22.82 18.57 4.42
CA ASP A 344 -24.22 18.65 4.80
C ASP A 344 -25.15 18.86 3.59
N VAL A 345 -24.72 19.64 2.60
CA VAL A 345 -25.48 19.85 1.35
C VAL A 345 -25.58 18.55 0.53
N VAL A 346 -24.48 17.80 0.45
CA VAL A 346 -24.40 16.61 -0.41
C VAL A 346 -24.96 15.37 0.29
N TYR A 347 -24.59 15.15 1.53
CA TYR A 347 -24.85 13.89 2.26
C TYR A 347 -25.58 14.07 3.58
N GLY A 348 -25.98 15.29 4.01
CA GLY A 348 -26.39 15.59 5.37
C GLY A 348 -27.52 14.72 5.90
N GLU A 349 -28.55 14.41 5.09
CA GLU A 349 -29.67 13.54 5.50
C GLU A 349 -29.19 12.11 5.74
N ARG A 350 -28.40 11.54 4.82
CA ARG A 350 -27.83 10.18 4.91
C ARG A 350 -26.86 10.06 6.08
N LEU A 351 -26.01 11.06 6.30
CA LEU A 351 -25.06 11.08 7.42
C LEU A 351 -25.77 11.09 8.76
N ARG A 352 -26.79 11.93 8.95
CA ARG A 352 -27.59 11.96 10.19
C ARG A 352 -28.37 10.66 10.42
N MET A 353 -28.87 10.03 9.37
CA MET A 353 -29.52 8.71 9.47
C MET A 353 -28.53 7.63 9.93
N LEU A 354 -27.35 7.58 9.33
CA LEU A 354 -26.29 6.62 9.71
C LEU A 354 -25.76 6.87 11.14
N GLU A 355 -25.68 8.14 11.55
CA GLU A 355 -25.34 8.51 12.94
C GLU A 355 -26.42 8.05 13.92
N ALA A 356 -27.70 8.25 13.62
CA ALA A 356 -28.82 7.78 14.45
C ALA A 356 -28.84 6.23 14.57
N GLN A 357 -28.32 5.52 13.55
CA GLN A 357 -28.13 4.06 13.59
C GLN A 357 -26.88 3.63 14.36
N GLY A 358 -26.06 4.57 14.83
CA GLY A 358 -24.80 4.30 15.52
C GLY A 358 -23.69 3.73 14.62
N LEU A 359 -23.75 3.97 13.32
CA LEU A 359 -22.74 3.53 12.33
C LEU A 359 -21.71 4.62 12.06
N LEU A 360 -22.12 5.89 12.08
CA LEU A 360 -21.24 7.04 11.99
C LEU A 360 -21.23 7.83 13.31
N ARG A 361 -20.23 8.66 13.46
CA ARG A 361 -20.10 9.65 14.52
C ARG A 361 -19.56 10.94 13.94
N HIS A 362 -20.21 12.06 14.26
CA HIS A 362 -19.69 13.41 13.99
C HIS A 362 -18.99 13.98 15.22
N ALA A 363 -17.75 14.37 15.08
CA ALA A 363 -17.01 15.05 16.14
C ALA A 363 -15.83 15.84 15.56
N ASP A 364 -15.57 17.03 16.10
CA ASP A 364 -14.43 17.89 15.78
C ASP A 364 -14.33 18.22 14.28
N GLY A 365 -15.46 18.37 13.58
CA GLY A 365 -15.53 18.63 12.13
C GLY A 365 -15.18 17.44 11.25
N TYR A 366 -15.28 16.22 11.81
CA TYR A 366 -15.04 14.96 11.07
C TYR A 366 -16.24 14.02 11.19
N TRP A 367 -16.59 13.39 10.08
CA TRP A 367 -17.47 12.23 10.01
C TRP A 367 -16.64 10.96 9.95
N ARG A 368 -16.80 10.07 10.93
CA ARG A 368 -16.02 8.84 11.02
C ARG A 368 -16.89 7.64 11.35
N LEU A 369 -16.49 6.47 10.89
CA LEU A 369 -17.13 5.21 11.26
C LEU A 369 -16.97 4.96 12.76
N THR A 370 -18.03 4.46 13.40
CA THR A 370 -17.94 3.81 14.71
C THR A 370 -17.31 2.43 14.52
N ARG A 371 -16.97 1.73 15.63
CA ARG A 371 -16.53 0.33 15.54
C ARG A 371 -17.55 -0.51 14.77
N ARG A 372 -18.82 -0.41 15.11
CA ARG A 372 -19.91 -1.11 14.40
C ARG A 372 -20.03 -0.68 12.92
N GLY A 373 -19.79 0.59 12.64
CA GLY A 373 -19.78 1.10 11.26
C GLY A 373 -18.65 0.52 10.44
N MET A 374 -17.45 0.33 11.02
CA MET A 374 -16.32 -0.31 10.34
C MET A 374 -16.64 -1.76 9.96
N ASP A 375 -17.33 -2.50 10.83
CA ASP A 375 -17.72 -3.89 10.59
C ASP A 375 -18.67 -4.05 9.39
N VAL A 376 -19.45 -3.01 9.09
CA VAL A 376 -20.44 -2.98 8.00
C VAL A 376 -20.17 -1.85 6.99
N GLN A 377 -18.91 -1.48 6.82
CA GLN A 377 -18.50 -0.33 6.02
C GLN A 377 -19.09 -0.34 4.61
N ASN A 378 -19.10 -1.47 3.92
CA ASN A 378 -19.67 -1.56 2.59
C ASN A 378 -21.16 -1.17 2.57
N SER A 379 -21.95 -1.57 3.58
CA SER A 379 -23.36 -1.17 3.70
C SER A 379 -23.50 0.34 3.94
N VAL A 380 -22.60 0.93 4.73
CA VAL A 380 -22.55 2.39 4.93
C VAL A 380 -22.26 3.10 3.61
N LEU A 381 -21.27 2.63 2.85
CA LEU A 381 -20.91 3.22 1.56
C LEU A 381 -22.02 3.11 0.52
N VAL A 382 -22.69 1.94 0.44
CA VAL A 382 -23.86 1.77 -0.44
C VAL A 382 -24.98 2.78 -0.10
N THR A 383 -25.19 3.07 1.19
CA THR A 383 -26.17 4.09 1.61
C THR A 383 -25.79 5.51 1.16
N LEU A 384 -24.50 5.78 0.97
CA LEU A 384 -24.00 7.08 0.51
C LEU A 384 -23.95 7.19 -1.03
N MET A 385 -24.03 6.09 -1.77
CA MET A 385 -24.12 6.13 -3.22
C MET A 385 -25.42 6.79 -3.67
N ASP A 386 -25.36 7.60 -4.72
CA ASP A 386 -26.54 8.08 -5.42
C ASP A 386 -27.15 6.93 -6.24
N ASP A 387 -28.49 6.93 -6.39
CA ASP A 387 -29.21 5.99 -7.24
C ASP A 387 -28.94 6.27 -8.73
#